data_e882a20f2fec926a2c8337d9d3052873
#
_entry.id   e882a20f2fec926a2c8337d9d3052873
#
_cell.length_a   1.000
_cell.length_b   1.000
_cell.length_c   1.000
_cell.angle_alpha   90.00
_cell.angle_beta   90.00
_cell.angle_gamma   90.00
#
_symmetry.space_group_name_H-M   'P 1'
#
loop_
_entity.id
_entity.type
_entity.pdbx_description
1 polymer ?
#
loop_
_entity_poly.entity_id
_entity_poly.type
_entity_poly.pdbx_seq_one_letter_code
_entity_poly.pdbx_strand_id
1 'polypeptide(L)'
;MKLYVVQMKILPGNVQANMQTMKAAFDRAKAAEVDCVVFPRYALTGPSNRALPVDWAEIRKYAGNMPFFLCGDVLDDTPLLNVAHVTHGSDFYVVGRREVENKELSHLAQDCAMPVVCLNGVGTDNTGKNIYALSGGSRVFDCDGKIVFEMPLFSEAEAVIEFVDGQVQVYAESSKPYTSEIAEIHDALVFMIRENLKMFHISRMVIGASGGIDSAVSAALYAEAIGPQNVYLVNMPTRFNSDTTKNAARDLAENLGTPYMVAPISDIIESVCHTLERCSFVRNDTVMKVAGINHENLQARTRSASILSTVASVVGAGVTCNGNKSEAMVGYCTLYGDTCGVMCALGDLWKTQVYALARYINRDSEIIPKASIDIPASAELSDAMNVDEGKGDPILYPYHDKLFAMWVEKCVSLEFTEKLAAQGLICETLGVDAAYFKAHLPTTEAVLEDMRFWYRRFKGLALAKRIQFPPILSVSGHAFGGEYRESQVSC
;
A
#
# COMPACT_ATOMS: atom_id res chain seq x y z
N MET A 1 4.65 -25.21 -31.51
CA MET A 1 5.44 -25.21 -30.27
C MET A 1 4.53 -24.92 -29.10
N LYS A 2 4.58 -25.78 -28.07
CA LYS A 2 3.77 -25.64 -26.84
C LYS A 2 4.61 -25.19 -25.66
N LEU A 3 4.23 -24.10 -25.01
CA LEU A 3 4.83 -23.61 -23.79
C LEU A 3 3.95 -23.86 -22.58
N TYR A 4 4.55 -24.26 -21.46
CA TYR A 4 3.92 -24.23 -20.15
C TYR A 4 4.38 -22.99 -19.41
N VAL A 5 3.51 -22.00 -19.26
CA VAL A 5 3.83 -20.74 -18.56
C VAL A 5 3.34 -20.79 -17.14
N VAL A 6 4.21 -20.42 -16.18
CA VAL A 6 3.97 -20.62 -14.75
C VAL A 6 4.08 -19.29 -14.01
N GLN A 7 2.94 -18.70 -13.71
CA GLN A 7 2.85 -17.56 -12.77
C GLN A 7 2.87 -18.10 -11.35
N MET A 8 4.07 -18.42 -10.86
CA MET A 8 4.23 -19.05 -9.54
C MET A 8 4.33 -18.06 -8.41
N LYS A 9 3.99 -18.53 -7.20
CA LYS A 9 4.30 -17.79 -5.97
C LYS A 9 5.81 -17.84 -5.72
N ILE A 10 6.38 -16.66 -5.51
CA ILE A 10 7.78 -16.47 -5.15
C ILE A 10 7.84 -16.09 -3.68
N LEU A 11 8.65 -16.82 -2.91
CA LEU A 11 8.98 -16.52 -1.52
C LEU A 11 10.39 -15.92 -1.50
N PRO A 12 10.55 -14.58 -1.44
CA PRO A 12 11.85 -13.94 -1.54
C PRO A 12 12.80 -14.44 -0.46
N GLY A 13 14.02 -14.84 -0.88
CA GLY A 13 15.03 -15.41 0.01
C GLY A 13 14.87 -16.91 0.32
N ASN A 14 13.75 -17.53 0.01
CA ASN A 14 13.53 -18.97 0.26
C ASN A 14 13.73 -19.81 -1.00
N VAL A 15 14.99 -19.92 -1.44
CA VAL A 15 15.37 -20.64 -2.67
C VAL A 15 14.85 -22.09 -2.66
N GLN A 16 14.84 -22.75 -1.51
CA GLN A 16 14.46 -24.15 -1.40
C GLN A 16 12.96 -24.36 -1.63
N ALA A 17 12.11 -23.52 -1.02
CA ALA A 17 10.66 -23.59 -1.24
C ALA A 17 10.30 -23.24 -2.69
N ASN A 18 10.92 -22.21 -3.25
CA ASN A 18 10.72 -21.82 -4.65
C ASN A 18 11.15 -22.94 -5.62
N MET A 19 12.26 -23.62 -5.32
CA MET A 19 12.71 -24.78 -6.09
C MET A 19 11.70 -25.94 -6.07
N GLN A 20 11.06 -26.21 -4.93
CA GLN A 20 10.01 -27.22 -4.84
C GLN A 20 8.80 -26.86 -5.70
N THR A 21 8.40 -25.57 -5.70
CA THR A 21 7.33 -25.09 -6.58
C THR A 21 7.68 -25.28 -8.06
N MET A 22 8.92 -24.97 -8.48
CA MET A 22 9.39 -25.20 -9.84
C MET A 22 9.38 -26.70 -10.19
N LYS A 23 9.85 -27.58 -9.30
CA LYS A 23 9.82 -29.04 -9.53
C LYS A 23 8.40 -29.55 -9.77
N ALA A 24 7.45 -29.11 -8.95
CA ALA A 24 6.04 -29.46 -9.12
C ALA A 24 5.48 -28.95 -10.47
N ALA A 25 5.90 -27.77 -10.93
CA ALA A 25 5.53 -27.25 -12.24
C ALA A 25 6.12 -28.07 -13.39
N PHE A 26 7.38 -28.53 -13.26
CA PHE A 26 7.97 -29.45 -14.25
C PHE A 26 7.17 -30.77 -14.37
N ASP A 27 6.69 -31.32 -13.27
CA ASP A 27 5.91 -32.56 -13.30
C ASP A 27 4.57 -32.35 -14.02
N ARG A 28 3.90 -31.23 -13.78
CA ARG A 28 2.65 -30.85 -14.49
C ARG A 28 2.91 -30.61 -15.99
N ALA A 29 4.00 -29.93 -16.32
CA ALA A 29 4.39 -29.65 -17.69
C ALA A 29 4.69 -30.94 -18.48
N LYS A 30 5.39 -31.92 -17.86
CA LYS A 30 5.63 -33.22 -18.43
C LYS A 30 4.33 -33.95 -18.74
N ALA A 31 3.36 -33.89 -17.81
CA ALA A 31 2.04 -34.49 -18.03
C ALA A 31 1.21 -33.80 -19.09
N ALA A 32 1.47 -32.51 -19.38
CA ALA A 32 0.81 -31.73 -20.42
C ALA A 32 1.46 -31.86 -21.80
N GLU A 33 2.52 -32.67 -21.95
CA GLU A 33 3.25 -32.92 -23.18
C GLU A 33 3.64 -31.64 -23.93
N VAL A 34 4.29 -30.71 -23.21
CA VAL A 34 4.76 -29.44 -23.76
C VAL A 34 6.22 -29.48 -24.16
N ASP A 35 6.61 -28.58 -25.05
CA ASP A 35 7.98 -28.51 -25.54
C ASP A 35 8.92 -27.81 -24.57
N CYS A 36 8.40 -26.87 -23.72
CA CYS A 36 9.20 -26.04 -22.83
C CYS A 36 8.39 -25.45 -21.68
N VAL A 37 9.05 -25.17 -20.55
CA VAL A 37 8.47 -24.49 -19.39
C VAL A 37 9.08 -23.09 -19.22
N VAL A 38 8.25 -22.11 -18.93
CA VAL A 38 8.68 -20.72 -18.68
C VAL A 38 8.30 -20.30 -17.27
N PHE A 39 9.28 -19.79 -16.53
CA PHE A 39 9.14 -19.27 -15.17
C PHE A 39 9.37 -17.77 -15.12
N PRO A 40 8.84 -17.07 -14.09
CA PRO A 40 9.08 -15.64 -13.88
C PRO A 40 10.57 -15.35 -13.65
N ARG A 41 10.93 -14.09 -13.89
CA ARG A 41 12.22 -13.55 -13.44
C ARG A 41 12.36 -13.71 -11.92
N TYR A 42 13.55 -14.02 -11.47
CA TYR A 42 13.84 -14.23 -10.02
C TYR A 42 12.97 -15.30 -9.34
N ALA A 43 12.43 -16.25 -10.09
CA ALA A 43 11.56 -17.32 -9.58
C ALA A 43 12.12 -18.03 -8.33
N LEU A 44 13.45 -18.15 -8.21
CA LEU A 44 14.11 -18.82 -7.09
C LEU A 44 14.47 -17.89 -5.93
N THR A 45 14.83 -16.66 -6.19
CA THR A 45 15.41 -15.77 -5.19
C THR A 45 14.48 -14.65 -4.72
N GLY A 46 13.57 -14.21 -5.59
CA GLY A 46 12.86 -12.95 -5.48
C GLY A 46 13.74 -11.75 -5.88
N PRO A 47 13.12 -10.60 -6.23
CA PRO A 47 13.83 -9.43 -6.76
C PRO A 47 14.85 -8.83 -5.80
N SER A 48 14.53 -8.73 -4.51
CA SER A 48 15.43 -8.13 -3.50
C SER A 48 16.58 -9.06 -3.09
N ASN A 49 16.49 -10.35 -3.39
CA ASN A 49 17.46 -11.37 -2.98
C ASN A 49 18.18 -12.02 -4.18
N ARG A 50 18.21 -11.36 -5.32
CA ARG A 50 18.74 -11.86 -6.60
C ARG A 50 20.18 -12.38 -6.55
N ALA A 51 20.98 -11.96 -5.57
CA ALA A 51 22.37 -12.38 -5.39
C ALA A 51 22.54 -13.69 -4.59
N LEU A 52 21.45 -14.31 -4.12
CA LEU A 52 21.54 -15.58 -3.40
C LEU A 52 22.05 -16.70 -4.31
N PRO A 53 22.88 -17.62 -3.77
CA PRO A 53 23.35 -18.75 -4.54
C PRO A 53 22.21 -19.72 -4.87
N VAL A 54 22.19 -20.20 -6.11
CA VAL A 54 21.21 -21.17 -6.62
C VAL A 54 21.92 -22.38 -7.15
N ASP A 55 21.48 -23.58 -6.75
CA ASP A 55 21.97 -24.83 -7.33
C ASP A 55 21.27 -25.14 -8.65
N TRP A 56 21.76 -24.54 -9.73
CA TRP A 56 21.27 -24.79 -11.08
C TRP A 56 21.47 -26.22 -11.57
N ALA A 57 22.48 -26.93 -11.04
CA ALA A 57 22.72 -28.33 -11.41
C ALA A 57 21.59 -29.24 -10.92
N GLU A 58 21.07 -28.98 -9.71
CA GLU A 58 19.92 -29.71 -9.18
C GLU A 58 18.67 -29.49 -10.05
N ILE A 59 18.38 -28.26 -10.42
CA ILE A 59 17.22 -27.92 -11.24
C ILE A 59 17.30 -28.58 -12.63
N ARG A 60 18.44 -28.45 -13.32
CA ARG A 60 18.68 -29.07 -14.62
C ARG A 60 18.56 -30.60 -14.57
N LYS A 61 19.11 -31.20 -13.50
CA LYS A 61 18.98 -32.65 -13.29
C LYS A 61 17.53 -33.08 -13.13
N TYR A 62 16.70 -32.28 -12.44
CA TYR A 62 15.28 -32.58 -12.25
C TYR A 62 14.47 -32.37 -13.53
N ALA A 63 14.71 -31.27 -14.25
CA ALA A 63 14.08 -31.00 -15.55
C ALA A 63 14.35 -32.10 -16.56
N GLY A 64 15.55 -32.72 -16.51
CA GLY A 64 15.98 -33.75 -17.47
C GLY A 64 16.18 -33.17 -18.88
N ASN A 65 15.47 -33.72 -19.84
CA ASN A 65 15.53 -33.24 -21.23
C ASN A 65 14.51 -32.11 -21.54
N MET A 66 13.72 -31.65 -20.53
CA MET A 66 12.75 -30.60 -20.74
C MET A 66 13.44 -29.24 -20.72
N PRO A 67 13.42 -28.47 -21.82
CA PRO A 67 13.91 -27.09 -21.82
C PRO A 67 13.10 -26.21 -20.85
N PHE A 68 13.76 -25.26 -20.21
CA PHE A 68 13.09 -24.26 -19.37
C PHE A 68 13.79 -22.91 -19.43
N PHE A 69 13.03 -21.86 -19.17
CA PHE A 69 13.49 -20.47 -19.16
C PHE A 69 13.06 -19.75 -17.89
N LEU A 70 13.89 -18.78 -17.51
CA LEU A 70 13.54 -17.72 -16.59
C LEU A 70 13.41 -16.42 -17.40
N CYS A 71 12.33 -15.69 -17.26
CA CYS A 71 12.17 -14.41 -17.94
C CYS A 71 13.33 -13.46 -17.60
N GLY A 72 13.92 -12.86 -18.63
CA GLY A 72 15.04 -11.91 -18.48
C GLY A 72 16.43 -12.52 -18.32
N ASP A 73 16.57 -13.84 -18.28
CA ASP A 73 17.87 -14.49 -18.43
C ASP A 73 18.14 -14.72 -19.93
N VAL A 74 19.28 -14.23 -20.40
CA VAL A 74 19.76 -14.53 -21.76
C VAL A 74 20.27 -15.96 -21.74
N LEU A 75 19.44 -16.88 -22.20
CA LEU A 75 19.87 -18.26 -22.43
C LEU A 75 20.16 -18.42 -23.91
N ASP A 76 21.44 -18.66 -24.21
CA ASP A 76 21.93 -18.92 -25.58
C ASP A 76 21.22 -20.10 -26.22
N ASP A 77 20.90 -19.99 -27.53
CA ASP A 77 20.47 -21.04 -28.45
C ASP A 77 19.16 -21.78 -28.11
N THR A 78 18.05 -21.10 -28.00
CA THR A 78 16.77 -21.78 -27.81
C THR A 78 15.76 -21.55 -28.94
N PRO A 79 14.98 -22.59 -29.31
CA PRO A 79 13.96 -22.50 -30.34
C PRO A 79 12.86 -21.46 -30.10
N LEU A 80 12.70 -21.01 -28.85
CA LEU A 80 11.73 -19.98 -28.43
C LEU A 80 11.92 -18.65 -29.15
N LEU A 81 13.16 -18.22 -29.34
CA LEU A 81 13.48 -16.93 -29.98
C LEU A 81 12.93 -16.82 -31.43
N ASN A 82 12.52 -17.95 -32.02
CA ASN A 82 11.97 -17.99 -33.39
C ASN A 82 10.42 -17.98 -33.42
N VAL A 83 9.74 -18.11 -32.25
CA VAL A 83 8.27 -18.24 -32.23
C VAL A 83 7.59 -17.21 -31.33
N ALA A 84 8.27 -16.72 -30.29
CA ALA A 84 7.74 -15.69 -29.38
C ALA A 84 8.87 -14.96 -28.67
N HIS A 85 8.64 -13.70 -28.36
CA HIS A 85 9.48 -12.93 -27.43
C HIS A 85 9.00 -13.15 -25.99
N VAL A 86 9.86 -13.67 -25.12
CA VAL A 86 9.54 -13.89 -23.70
C VAL A 86 10.20 -12.83 -22.87
N THR A 87 9.41 -12.10 -22.09
CA THR A 87 9.87 -11.00 -21.26
C THR A 87 9.14 -10.98 -19.90
N HIS A 88 9.46 -10.00 -19.07
CA HIS A 88 8.77 -9.74 -17.80
C HIS A 88 8.29 -8.28 -17.77
N GLY A 89 7.28 -8.01 -16.94
CA GLY A 89 6.88 -6.65 -16.58
C GLY A 89 7.70 -6.08 -15.42
N SER A 90 7.15 -5.13 -14.70
CA SER A 90 7.76 -4.58 -13.49
C SER A 90 7.92 -5.66 -12.41
N ASP A 91 9.05 -5.67 -11.70
CA ASP A 91 9.30 -6.62 -10.62
C ASP A 91 8.28 -6.43 -9.48
N PHE A 92 7.78 -5.20 -9.27
CA PHE A 92 6.81 -4.86 -8.23
C PHE A 92 5.55 -4.23 -8.82
N TYR A 93 4.43 -4.46 -8.13
CA TYR A 93 3.18 -3.78 -8.42
C TYR A 93 3.31 -2.27 -8.15
N VAL A 94 2.95 -1.48 -9.14
CA VAL A 94 2.82 -0.03 -9.05
C VAL A 94 1.54 0.37 -9.78
N VAL A 95 0.67 1.10 -9.11
CA VAL A 95 -0.60 1.57 -9.65
C VAL A 95 -0.39 2.38 -10.94
N GLY A 96 -1.20 2.10 -11.96
CA GLY A 96 -1.10 2.74 -13.29
C GLY A 96 0.07 2.26 -14.18
N ARG A 97 1.06 1.55 -13.65
CA ARG A 97 2.22 1.06 -14.42
C ARG A 97 1.83 0.05 -15.50
N ARG A 98 0.84 -0.78 -15.21
CA ARG A 98 0.37 -1.85 -16.11
C ARG A 98 -0.10 -1.33 -17.47
N GLU A 99 -0.79 -0.18 -17.51
CA GLU A 99 -1.22 0.43 -18.77
C GLU A 99 -0.04 0.89 -19.63
N VAL A 100 1.00 1.41 -19.00
CA VAL A 100 2.24 1.82 -19.69
C VAL A 100 2.93 0.59 -20.27
N GLU A 101 3.09 -0.45 -19.47
CA GLU A 101 3.67 -1.73 -19.92
C GLU A 101 2.88 -2.37 -21.06
N ASN A 102 1.55 -2.33 -21.01
CA ASN A 102 0.73 -2.87 -22.08
C ASN A 102 1.01 -2.17 -23.42
N LYS A 103 1.21 -0.85 -23.41
CA LYS A 103 1.59 -0.10 -24.63
C LYS A 103 2.99 -0.46 -25.08
N GLU A 104 3.96 -0.53 -24.17
CA GLU A 104 5.35 -0.90 -24.47
C GLU A 104 5.42 -2.31 -25.09
N LEU A 105 4.72 -3.30 -24.50
CA LEU A 105 4.71 -4.68 -24.94
C LEU A 105 3.91 -4.87 -26.26
N SER A 106 2.84 -4.11 -26.44
CA SER A 106 2.08 -4.08 -27.69
C SER A 106 2.97 -3.59 -28.85
N HIS A 107 3.69 -2.49 -28.68
CA HIS A 107 4.65 -1.99 -29.68
C HIS A 107 5.77 -3.00 -29.93
N LEU A 108 6.30 -3.63 -28.88
CA LEU A 108 7.34 -4.66 -29.05
C LEU A 108 6.85 -5.82 -29.92
N ALA A 109 5.63 -6.29 -29.73
CA ALA A 109 5.05 -7.38 -30.54
C ALA A 109 4.93 -6.97 -32.01
N GLN A 110 4.46 -5.75 -32.27
CA GLN A 110 4.33 -5.19 -33.62
C GLN A 110 5.69 -4.98 -34.29
N ASP A 111 6.65 -4.41 -33.59
CA ASP A 111 7.99 -4.12 -34.12
C ASP A 111 8.76 -5.41 -34.48
N CYS A 112 8.61 -6.44 -33.65
CA CYS A 112 9.22 -7.76 -33.88
C CYS A 112 8.41 -8.64 -34.82
N ALA A 113 7.16 -8.27 -35.14
CA ALA A 113 6.19 -9.10 -35.86
C ALA A 113 6.06 -10.51 -35.24
N MET A 114 6.12 -10.62 -33.93
CA MET A 114 6.10 -11.85 -33.15
C MET A 114 5.23 -11.75 -31.92
N PRO A 115 4.57 -12.83 -31.47
CA PRO A 115 3.89 -12.86 -30.19
C PRO A 115 4.84 -12.52 -29.04
N VAL A 116 4.32 -11.84 -28.01
CA VAL A 116 5.05 -11.52 -26.77
C VAL A 116 4.38 -12.21 -25.59
N VAL A 117 5.16 -12.95 -24.81
CA VAL A 117 4.75 -13.56 -23.54
C VAL A 117 5.42 -12.77 -22.41
N CYS A 118 4.62 -11.98 -21.69
CA CYS A 118 5.07 -11.27 -20.48
C CYS A 118 4.68 -12.08 -19.25
N LEU A 119 5.66 -12.62 -18.53
CA LEU A 119 5.42 -13.50 -17.38
C LEU A 119 5.96 -12.90 -16.11
N ASN A 120 5.08 -12.75 -15.11
CA ASN A 120 5.39 -12.22 -13.78
C ASN A 120 5.18 -13.28 -12.70
N GLY A 121 5.87 -13.12 -11.56
CA GLY A 121 5.63 -13.92 -10.37
C GLY A 121 4.60 -13.28 -9.44
N VAL A 122 4.14 -14.06 -8.46
CA VAL A 122 3.20 -13.62 -7.42
C VAL A 122 3.87 -13.72 -6.05
N GLY A 123 3.58 -12.82 -5.14
CA GLY A 123 4.11 -12.83 -3.77
C GLY A 123 4.25 -11.46 -3.19
N THR A 124 5.00 -11.34 -2.12
CA THR A 124 5.37 -10.05 -1.52
C THR A 124 6.86 -10.01 -1.26
N ASP A 125 7.47 -8.85 -1.45
CA ASP A 125 8.88 -8.61 -1.14
C ASP A 125 9.00 -7.48 -0.12
N ASN A 126 9.70 -7.75 0.98
CA ASN A 126 9.88 -6.83 2.08
C ASN A 126 11.31 -6.28 2.08
N THR A 127 11.47 -5.02 1.75
CA THR A 127 12.76 -4.32 1.72
C THR A 127 13.13 -3.68 3.07
N GLY A 128 12.37 -3.98 4.14
CA GLY A 128 12.54 -3.44 5.48
C GLY A 128 11.65 -2.26 5.78
N LYS A 129 11.60 -1.26 4.90
CA LYS A 129 10.73 -0.08 5.08
C LYS A 129 9.47 -0.16 4.24
N ASN A 130 9.52 -0.84 3.12
CA ASN A 130 8.41 -0.99 2.20
C ASN A 130 8.16 -2.47 1.91
N ILE A 131 6.91 -2.79 1.76
CA ILE A 131 6.41 -4.09 1.35
C ILE A 131 5.75 -3.91 0.00
N TYR A 132 6.26 -4.61 -1.01
CA TYR A 132 5.77 -4.57 -2.39
C TYR A 132 5.05 -5.86 -2.73
N ALA A 133 4.01 -5.78 -3.57
CA ALA A 133 3.42 -6.96 -4.19
C ALA A 133 4.19 -7.34 -5.47
N LEU A 134 4.42 -8.63 -5.66
CA LEU A 134 4.70 -9.24 -6.95
C LEU A 134 3.33 -9.59 -7.52
N SER A 135 2.90 -8.87 -8.54
CA SER A 135 1.47 -8.81 -8.88
C SER A 135 0.96 -9.99 -9.70
N GLY A 136 1.82 -10.76 -10.34
CA GLY A 136 1.35 -11.67 -11.39
C GLY A 136 0.80 -10.89 -12.59
N GLY A 137 -0.40 -11.25 -13.06
CA GLY A 137 -1.02 -10.61 -14.21
C GLY A 137 -0.23 -10.80 -15.48
N SER A 138 0.32 -11.98 -15.68
CA SER A 138 1.05 -12.36 -16.89
C SER A 138 0.15 -12.26 -18.12
N ARG A 139 0.71 -11.85 -19.25
CA ARG A 139 -0.05 -11.51 -20.47
C ARG A 139 0.60 -12.09 -21.71
N VAL A 140 -0.23 -12.40 -22.69
CA VAL A 140 0.20 -12.83 -24.02
C VAL A 140 -0.36 -11.87 -25.04
N PHE A 141 0.52 -11.33 -25.88
CA PHE A 141 0.20 -10.47 -27.00
C PHE A 141 0.41 -11.26 -28.31
N ASP A 142 -0.50 -11.09 -29.27
CA ASP A 142 -0.27 -11.56 -30.64
C ASP A 142 0.72 -10.65 -31.41
N CYS A 143 1.03 -11.00 -32.63
CA CYS A 143 1.96 -10.21 -33.45
C CYS A 143 1.41 -8.82 -33.85
N ASP A 144 0.10 -8.59 -33.71
CA ASP A 144 -0.54 -7.28 -33.93
C ASP A 144 -0.53 -6.43 -32.67
N GLY A 145 0.02 -6.93 -31.55
CA GLY A 145 0.10 -6.26 -30.27
C GLY A 145 -1.18 -6.29 -29.46
N LYS A 146 -2.13 -7.15 -29.81
CA LYS A 146 -3.37 -7.33 -29.05
C LYS A 146 -3.16 -8.33 -27.90
N ILE A 147 -3.66 -8.02 -26.72
CA ILE A 147 -3.70 -8.98 -25.60
C ILE A 147 -4.70 -10.08 -25.94
N VAL A 148 -4.22 -11.32 -26.09
CA VAL A 148 -5.03 -12.51 -26.38
C VAL A 148 -5.27 -13.37 -25.15
N PHE A 149 -4.46 -13.17 -24.10
CA PHE A 149 -4.61 -13.90 -22.83
C PHE A 149 -4.03 -13.10 -21.68
N GLU A 150 -4.65 -13.21 -20.51
CA GLU A 150 -4.22 -12.58 -19.27
C GLU A 150 -4.47 -13.50 -18.08
N MET A 151 -3.45 -13.68 -17.23
CA MET A 151 -3.56 -14.37 -15.95
C MET A 151 -4.06 -13.42 -14.86
N PRO A 152 -4.67 -13.94 -13.78
CA PRO A 152 -5.15 -13.11 -12.69
C PRO A 152 -4.03 -12.35 -11.98
N LEU A 153 -4.33 -11.16 -11.44
CA LEU A 153 -3.47 -10.48 -10.48
C LEU A 153 -3.54 -11.18 -9.11
N PHE A 154 -2.46 -11.08 -8.35
CA PHE A 154 -2.34 -11.50 -6.94
C PHE A 154 -2.71 -12.98 -6.69
N SER A 155 -2.64 -13.82 -7.71
CA SER A 155 -2.96 -15.24 -7.64
C SER A 155 -2.03 -16.07 -8.51
N GLU A 156 -1.68 -17.26 -8.07
CA GLU A 156 -0.94 -18.23 -8.88
C GLU A 156 -1.80 -18.69 -10.06
N ALA A 157 -1.17 -18.89 -11.20
CA ALA A 157 -1.83 -19.39 -12.41
C ALA A 157 -0.84 -20.12 -13.33
N GLU A 158 -1.35 -21.01 -14.15
CA GLU A 158 -0.58 -21.75 -15.14
C GLU A 158 -1.40 -21.87 -16.43
N ALA A 159 -0.73 -21.87 -17.57
CA ALA A 159 -1.38 -22.06 -18.86
C ALA A 159 -0.48 -22.78 -19.86
N VAL A 160 -1.09 -23.53 -20.76
CA VAL A 160 -0.45 -24.01 -21.98
C VAL A 160 -0.74 -23.03 -23.10
N ILE A 161 0.32 -22.56 -23.75
CA ILE A 161 0.26 -21.66 -24.91
C ILE A 161 0.88 -22.39 -26.10
N GLU A 162 0.13 -22.49 -27.18
CA GLU A 162 0.60 -23.13 -28.41
C GLU A 162 0.76 -22.09 -29.53
N PHE A 163 1.90 -22.13 -30.19
CA PHE A 163 2.21 -21.31 -31.36
C PHE A 163 2.17 -22.17 -32.60
N VAL A 164 1.22 -21.88 -33.49
CA VAL A 164 1.01 -22.61 -34.77
C VAL A 164 0.89 -21.57 -35.86
N ASP A 165 1.78 -21.62 -36.84
CA ASP A 165 1.78 -20.76 -38.04
C ASP A 165 1.63 -19.25 -37.71
N GLY A 166 2.32 -18.79 -36.67
CA GLY A 166 2.27 -17.41 -36.22
C GLY A 166 1.02 -17.03 -35.41
N GLN A 167 0.11 -17.97 -35.20
CA GLN A 167 -1.09 -17.77 -34.34
C GLN A 167 -0.84 -18.27 -32.93
N VAL A 168 -1.46 -17.60 -31.98
CA VAL A 168 -1.41 -17.96 -30.54
C VAL A 168 -2.70 -18.65 -30.13
N GLN A 169 -2.58 -19.87 -29.62
CA GLN A 169 -3.69 -20.60 -29.00
C GLN A 169 -3.39 -20.79 -27.51
N VAL A 170 -4.34 -20.45 -26.65
CA VAL A 170 -4.19 -20.58 -25.20
C VAL A 170 -5.23 -21.53 -24.64
N TYR A 171 -4.78 -22.53 -23.90
CA TYR A 171 -5.63 -23.55 -23.28
C TYR A 171 -5.91 -23.21 -21.80
N ALA A 172 -6.43 -22.00 -21.57
CA ALA A 172 -6.87 -21.51 -20.26
C ALA A 172 -7.87 -20.36 -20.44
N GLU A 173 -8.67 -20.10 -19.41
CA GLU A 173 -9.55 -18.94 -19.41
C GLU A 173 -8.75 -17.67 -19.03
N SER A 174 -8.98 -16.60 -19.79
CA SER A 174 -8.41 -15.29 -19.49
C SER A 174 -9.10 -14.66 -18.28
N SER A 175 -8.33 -14.03 -17.42
CA SER A 175 -8.88 -13.27 -16.31
C SER A 175 -9.67 -12.05 -16.80
N LYS A 176 -10.64 -11.62 -16.00
CA LYS A 176 -11.37 -10.39 -16.30
C LYS A 176 -10.51 -9.17 -15.93
N PRO A 177 -10.49 -8.13 -16.75
CA PRO A 177 -9.80 -6.89 -16.40
C PRO A 177 -10.45 -6.23 -15.18
N TYR A 178 -9.66 -5.49 -14.42
CA TYR A 178 -10.18 -4.65 -13.34
C TYR A 178 -11.05 -3.53 -13.89
N THR A 179 -12.09 -3.19 -13.13
CA THR A 179 -13.06 -2.15 -13.53
C THR A 179 -12.56 -0.73 -13.19
N SER A 180 -11.60 -0.62 -12.27
CA SER A 180 -11.04 0.65 -11.82
C SER A 180 -9.71 0.46 -11.10
N GLU A 181 -8.88 1.49 -11.08
CA GLU A 181 -7.63 1.55 -10.33
C GLU A 181 -7.82 1.29 -8.83
N ILE A 182 -8.90 1.83 -8.25
CA ILE A 182 -9.15 1.64 -6.80
C ILE A 182 -9.51 0.19 -6.45
N ALA A 183 -10.12 -0.55 -7.37
CA ALA A 183 -10.38 -1.98 -7.20
C ALA A 183 -9.08 -2.78 -7.18
N GLU A 184 -8.13 -2.42 -8.05
CA GLU A 184 -6.82 -3.05 -8.10
C GLU A 184 -5.98 -2.73 -6.85
N ILE A 185 -6.00 -1.47 -6.38
CA ILE A 185 -5.38 -1.06 -5.12
C ILE A 185 -5.95 -1.85 -3.94
N HIS A 186 -7.28 -1.99 -3.87
CA HIS A 186 -7.96 -2.76 -2.82
C HIS A 186 -7.42 -4.19 -2.74
N ASP A 187 -7.42 -4.90 -3.86
CA ASP A 187 -7.00 -6.30 -3.92
C ASP A 187 -5.50 -6.44 -3.64
N ALA A 188 -4.66 -5.48 -4.10
CA ALA A 188 -3.25 -5.43 -3.77
C ALA A 188 -3.00 -5.31 -2.26
N LEU A 189 -3.73 -4.41 -1.58
CA LEU A 189 -3.60 -4.22 -0.13
C LEU A 189 -4.07 -5.46 0.65
N VAL A 190 -5.23 -6.02 0.31
CA VAL A 190 -5.75 -7.25 0.93
C VAL A 190 -4.77 -8.41 0.75
N PHE A 191 -4.22 -8.56 -0.46
CA PHE A 191 -3.19 -9.57 -0.76
C PHE A 191 -1.94 -9.36 0.08
N MET A 192 -1.38 -8.15 0.10
CA MET A 192 -0.17 -7.84 0.87
C MET A 192 -0.38 -8.04 2.38
N ILE A 193 -1.50 -7.62 2.94
CA ILE A 193 -1.84 -7.87 4.35
C ILE A 193 -1.81 -9.37 4.64
N ARG A 194 -2.53 -10.15 3.86
CA ARG A 194 -2.66 -11.61 4.05
C ARG A 194 -1.31 -12.32 3.98
N GLU A 195 -0.53 -12.03 2.96
CA GLU A 195 0.74 -12.71 2.73
C GLU A 195 1.80 -12.32 3.77
N ASN A 196 1.87 -11.05 4.17
CA ASN A 196 2.85 -10.64 5.17
C ASN A 196 2.50 -11.09 6.58
N LEU A 197 1.23 -11.08 6.97
CA LEU A 197 0.83 -11.63 8.26
C LEU A 197 1.12 -13.12 8.38
N LYS A 198 0.96 -13.90 7.30
CA LYS A 198 1.39 -15.29 7.25
C LYS A 198 2.91 -15.42 7.46
N MET A 199 3.69 -14.60 6.77
CA MET A 199 5.15 -14.60 6.88
C MET A 199 5.63 -14.19 8.28
N PHE A 200 4.95 -13.26 8.93
CA PHE A 200 5.26 -12.83 10.29
C PHE A 200 4.72 -13.76 11.38
N HIS A 201 3.99 -14.82 11.00
CA HIS A 201 3.29 -15.72 11.93
C HIS A 201 2.32 -14.99 12.86
N ILE A 202 1.67 -13.93 12.36
CA ILE A 202 0.65 -13.14 13.06
C ILE A 202 -0.72 -13.53 12.50
N SER A 203 -1.57 -14.09 13.34
CA SER A 203 -2.91 -14.52 12.93
C SER A 203 -4.03 -13.57 13.35
N ARG A 204 -3.75 -12.60 14.21
CA ARG A 204 -4.73 -11.67 14.77
C ARG A 204 -4.19 -10.25 14.76
N MET A 205 -5.11 -9.28 14.62
CA MET A 205 -4.74 -7.86 14.64
C MET A 205 -5.64 -7.06 15.56
N VAL A 206 -5.06 -6.09 16.26
CA VAL A 206 -5.77 -5.09 17.06
C VAL A 206 -5.71 -3.74 16.35
N ILE A 207 -6.86 -3.11 16.19
CA ILE A 207 -7.01 -1.82 15.51
C ILE A 207 -7.68 -0.82 16.43
N GLY A 208 -7.08 0.34 16.58
CA GLY A 208 -7.73 1.47 17.24
C GLY A 208 -8.86 2.03 16.36
N ALA A 209 -10.10 1.79 16.76
CA ALA A 209 -11.30 2.24 16.04
C ALA A 209 -11.71 3.62 16.55
N SER A 210 -11.27 4.68 15.86
CA SER A 210 -11.62 6.06 16.24
C SER A 210 -13.01 6.50 15.78
N GLY A 211 -13.61 5.78 14.82
CA GLY A 211 -14.80 6.20 14.07
C GLY A 211 -14.47 7.05 12.83
N GLY A 212 -13.21 7.46 12.65
CA GLY A 212 -12.72 8.14 11.47
C GLY A 212 -12.42 7.16 10.31
N ILE A 213 -12.35 7.72 9.09
CA ILE A 213 -12.25 6.96 7.85
C ILE A 213 -11.02 6.04 7.77
N ASP A 214 -9.84 6.47 8.22
CA ASP A 214 -8.61 5.68 8.09
C ASP A 214 -8.68 4.38 8.91
N SER A 215 -9.12 4.48 10.16
CA SER A 215 -9.33 3.30 11.02
C SER A 215 -10.40 2.37 10.47
N ALA A 216 -11.45 2.93 9.85
CA ALA A 216 -12.55 2.16 9.27
C ALA A 216 -12.10 1.39 8.01
N VAL A 217 -11.37 2.05 7.10
CA VAL A 217 -10.80 1.41 5.91
C VAL A 217 -9.78 0.35 6.32
N SER A 218 -8.88 0.65 7.26
CA SER A 218 -7.93 -0.35 7.78
C SER A 218 -8.67 -1.57 8.33
N ALA A 219 -9.68 -1.37 9.18
CA ALA A 219 -10.46 -2.48 9.75
C ALA A 219 -11.10 -3.37 8.69
N ALA A 220 -11.70 -2.77 7.65
CA ALA A 220 -12.32 -3.50 6.56
C ALA A 220 -11.30 -4.33 5.77
N LEU A 221 -10.15 -3.74 5.39
CA LEU A 221 -9.08 -4.44 4.67
C LEU A 221 -8.53 -5.63 5.47
N TYR A 222 -8.27 -5.42 6.77
CA TYR A 222 -7.78 -6.51 7.62
C TYR A 222 -8.85 -7.60 7.85
N ALA A 223 -10.12 -7.22 8.03
CA ALA A 223 -11.22 -8.19 8.17
C ALA A 223 -11.38 -9.06 6.92
N GLU A 224 -11.23 -8.48 5.73
CA GLU A 224 -11.24 -9.24 4.48
C GLU A 224 -10.00 -10.13 4.32
N ALA A 225 -8.83 -9.63 4.73
CA ALA A 225 -7.58 -10.36 4.55
C ALA A 225 -7.46 -11.59 5.45
N ILE A 226 -7.90 -11.52 6.72
CA ILE A 226 -7.66 -12.58 7.73
C ILE A 226 -8.94 -13.08 8.43
N GLY A 227 -10.09 -12.58 8.04
CA GLY A 227 -11.40 -12.90 8.64
C GLY A 227 -11.74 -12.00 9.84
N PRO A 228 -13.00 -11.56 9.97
CA PRO A 228 -13.41 -10.57 10.97
C PRO A 228 -13.21 -11.06 12.41
N GLN A 229 -13.31 -12.35 12.69
CA GLN A 229 -13.07 -12.93 14.01
C GLN A 229 -11.62 -12.78 14.51
N ASN A 230 -10.70 -12.45 13.63
CA ASN A 230 -9.29 -12.26 13.91
C ASN A 230 -8.89 -10.77 14.03
N VAL A 231 -9.84 -9.85 13.89
CA VAL A 231 -9.62 -8.39 13.95
C VAL A 231 -10.36 -7.83 15.17
N TYR A 232 -9.61 -7.29 16.12
CA TYR A 232 -10.13 -6.77 17.38
C TYR A 232 -10.17 -5.25 17.32
N LEU A 233 -11.35 -4.66 17.38
CA LEU A 233 -11.52 -3.20 17.34
C LEU A 233 -11.58 -2.64 18.75
N VAL A 234 -10.76 -1.63 19.03
CA VAL A 234 -10.69 -0.97 20.34
C VAL A 234 -10.99 0.52 20.19
N ASN A 235 -12.11 0.99 20.71
CA ASN A 235 -12.41 2.40 20.81
C ASN A 235 -11.87 2.95 22.14
N MET A 236 -11.14 4.07 22.10
CA MET A 236 -10.46 4.65 23.26
C MET A 236 -10.84 6.13 23.43
N PRO A 237 -12.09 6.40 23.84
CA PRO A 237 -12.61 7.75 23.89
C PRO A 237 -12.01 8.56 25.03
N THR A 238 -11.95 9.87 24.80
CA THR A 238 -11.80 10.93 25.78
C THR A 238 -13.04 11.83 25.73
N ARG A 239 -13.06 12.90 26.52
CA ARG A 239 -14.12 13.92 26.48
C ARG A 239 -14.22 14.66 25.14
N PHE A 240 -13.16 14.64 24.33
CA PHE A 240 -13.10 15.35 23.04
C PHE A 240 -13.76 14.57 21.89
N ASN A 241 -13.96 13.26 22.07
CA ASN A 241 -14.57 12.44 21.04
C ASN A 241 -16.10 12.65 20.99
N SER A 242 -16.60 12.97 19.81
CA SER A 242 -18.02 13.18 19.52
C SER A 242 -18.84 11.89 19.70
N ASP A 243 -20.14 12.02 19.85
CA ASP A 243 -21.01 10.84 19.87
C ASP A 243 -21.12 10.23 18.48
N THR A 244 -21.01 11.03 17.43
CA THR A 244 -20.98 10.58 16.04
C THR A 244 -19.86 9.60 15.79
N THR A 245 -18.62 9.92 16.17
CA THR A 245 -17.46 9.03 15.95
C THR A 245 -17.50 7.79 16.84
N LYS A 246 -17.96 7.91 18.10
CA LYS A 246 -18.13 6.75 18.99
C LYS A 246 -19.14 5.76 18.44
N ASN A 247 -20.27 6.26 17.92
CA ASN A 247 -21.29 5.40 17.28
C ASN A 247 -20.76 4.78 16.00
N ALA A 248 -20.09 5.56 15.13
CA ALA A 248 -19.50 5.04 13.90
C ALA A 248 -18.49 3.91 14.16
N ALA A 249 -17.70 4.00 15.23
CA ALA A 249 -16.75 2.93 15.61
C ALA A 249 -17.47 1.62 16.03
N ARG A 250 -18.60 1.75 16.76
CA ARG A 250 -19.42 0.59 17.13
C ARG A 250 -20.12 -0.02 15.90
N ASP A 251 -20.76 0.82 15.10
CA ASP A 251 -21.51 0.40 13.92
C ASP A 251 -20.59 -0.29 12.90
N LEU A 252 -19.34 0.20 12.75
CA LEU A 252 -18.32 -0.49 11.96
C LEU A 252 -18.05 -1.91 12.46
N ALA A 253 -17.89 -2.08 13.77
CA ALA A 253 -17.66 -3.39 14.36
C ALA A 253 -18.82 -4.34 14.15
N GLU A 254 -20.06 -3.85 14.26
CA GLU A 254 -21.28 -4.60 14.00
C GLU A 254 -21.38 -5.01 12.52
N ASN A 255 -21.14 -4.06 11.60
CA ASN A 255 -21.19 -4.33 10.16
C ASN A 255 -20.13 -5.35 9.71
N LEU A 256 -18.92 -5.28 10.29
CA LEU A 256 -17.84 -6.24 10.00
C LEU A 256 -18.02 -7.59 10.74
N GLY A 257 -18.77 -7.64 11.83
CA GLY A 257 -18.86 -8.80 12.70
C GLY A 257 -17.56 -9.06 13.49
N THR A 258 -16.86 -8.00 13.88
CA THR A 258 -15.57 -8.08 14.60
C THR A 258 -15.74 -7.95 16.12
N PRO A 259 -14.89 -8.60 16.95
CA PRO A 259 -14.78 -8.29 18.37
C PRO A 259 -14.55 -6.80 18.62
N TYR A 260 -15.31 -6.20 19.51
CA TYR A 260 -15.25 -4.76 19.81
C TYR A 260 -15.17 -4.49 21.31
N MET A 261 -14.38 -3.50 21.68
CA MET A 261 -14.20 -3.06 23.06
C MET A 261 -14.10 -1.54 23.16
N VAL A 262 -14.66 -0.97 24.23
CA VAL A 262 -14.47 0.44 24.59
C VAL A 262 -13.58 0.51 25.82
N ALA A 263 -12.47 1.26 25.72
CA ALA A 263 -11.48 1.47 26.78
C ALA A 263 -11.23 2.98 26.96
N PRO A 264 -12.01 3.70 27.80
CA PRO A 264 -11.78 5.13 28.06
C PRO A 264 -10.39 5.37 28.65
N ILE A 265 -9.71 6.44 28.20
CA ILE A 265 -8.31 6.70 28.57
C ILE A 265 -8.10 7.96 29.43
N SER A 266 -9.17 8.66 29.80
CA SER A 266 -9.08 9.95 30.53
C SER A 266 -8.31 9.83 31.82
N ASP A 267 -8.62 8.82 32.67
CA ASP A 267 -7.99 8.63 33.98
C ASP A 267 -6.47 8.36 33.83
N ILE A 268 -6.06 7.64 32.78
CA ILE A 268 -4.63 7.38 32.54
C ILE A 268 -3.91 8.69 32.20
N ILE A 269 -4.51 9.50 31.32
CA ILE A 269 -3.96 10.81 30.93
C ILE A 269 -3.82 11.71 32.11
N GLU A 270 -4.86 11.83 32.94
CA GLU A 270 -4.87 12.64 34.16
C GLU A 270 -3.78 12.17 35.15
N SER A 271 -3.64 10.85 35.33
CA SER A 271 -2.60 10.30 36.22
C SER A 271 -1.19 10.67 35.74
N VAL A 272 -0.92 10.62 34.41
CA VAL A 272 0.37 11.04 33.87
C VAL A 272 0.60 12.52 34.04
N CYS A 273 -0.39 13.37 33.77
CA CYS A 273 -0.30 14.81 34.00
C CYS A 273 0.03 15.13 35.48
N HIS A 274 -0.73 14.56 36.39
CA HIS A 274 -0.50 14.73 37.85
C HIS A 274 0.88 14.26 38.30
N THR A 275 1.39 13.19 37.71
CA THR A 275 2.74 12.70 38.03
C THR A 275 3.80 13.69 37.58
N LEU A 276 3.70 14.21 36.35
CA LEU A 276 4.68 15.13 35.80
C LEU A 276 4.66 16.50 36.46
N GLU A 277 3.48 17.02 36.84
CA GLU A 277 3.35 18.30 37.55
C GLU A 277 4.08 18.33 38.89
N ARG A 278 4.31 17.18 39.51
CA ARG A 278 5.06 17.05 40.79
C ARG A 278 6.55 16.77 40.58
N CYS A 279 7.00 16.69 39.31
CA CYS A 279 8.40 16.43 38.97
C CYS A 279 9.10 17.70 38.50
N SER A 280 10.39 17.81 38.76
CA SER A 280 11.27 18.84 38.21
C SER A 280 12.60 18.26 37.80
N PHE A 281 13.26 18.88 36.83
CA PHE A 281 14.62 18.49 36.45
C PHE A 281 15.63 19.00 37.49
N VAL A 282 16.60 18.16 37.86
CA VAL A 282 17.77 18.57 38.60
C VAL A 282 18.60 19.50 37.70
N ARG A 283 18.95 20.70 38.19
CA ARG A 283 19.71 21.74 37.45
C ARG A 283 18.92 22.53 36.40
N ASN A 284 17.60 22.38 36.36
CA ASN A 284 16.74 23.17 35.49
C ASN A 284 15.36 23.38 36.15
N ASP A 285 14.94 24.62 36.26
CA ASP A 285 13.66 25.00 36.90
C ASP A 285 12.47 24.92 35.93
N THR A 286 12.56 24.07 34.86
CA THR A 286 11.47 23.91 33.92
C THR A 286 10.24 23.31 34.57
N VAL A 287 9.14 24.04 34.51
CA VAL A 287 7.83 23.57 34.98
C VAL A 287 7.27 22.55 33.99
N MET A 288 6.97 21.36 34.47
CA MET A 288 6.39 20.28 33.70
C MET A 288 4.86 20.44 33.55
N LYS A 289 4.44 21.26 32.58
CA LYS A 289 3.01 21.46 32.26
C LYS A 289 2.66 20.77 30.95
N VAL A 290 1.78 19.78 30.99
CA VAL A 290 1.28 19.07 29.82
C VAL A 290 0.02 19.76 29.31
N ALA A 291 0.15 20.56 28.22
CA ALA A 291 -0.95 21.32 27.64
C ALA A 291 -0.79 21.45 26.13
N GLY A 292 -1.87 21.80 25.40
CA GLY A 292 -1.89 21.95 23.95
C GLY A 292 -1.40 20.70 23.24
N ILE A 293 -0.53 20.84 22.23
CA ILE A 293 0.01 19.74 21.44
C ILE A 293 0.68 18.63 22.28
N ASN A 294 1.23 18.97 23.46
CA ASN A 294 1.81 17.96 24.34
C ASN A 294 0.74 17.06 24.96
N HIS A 295 -0.43 17.61 25.27
CA HIS A 295 -1.58 16.85 25.76
C HIS A 295 -2.20 16.00 24.65
N GLU A 296 -2.29 16.51 23.41
CA GLU A 296 -2.73 15.76 22.25
C GLU A 296 -1.80 14.57 21.97
N ASN A 297 -0.48 14.81 21.98
CA ASN A 297 0.53 13.77 21.82
C ASN A 297 0.48 12.71 22.95
N LEU A 298 0.17 13.11 24.19
CA LEU A 298 -0.01 12.17 25.30
C LEU A 298 -1.19 11.25 25.07
N GLN A 299 -2.31 11.78 24.57
CA GLN A 299 -3.49 10.95 24.21
C GLN A 299 -3.13 9.89 23.16
N ALA A 300 -2.46 10.29 22.06
CA ALA A 300 -2.06 9.37 21.00
C ALA A 300 -1.14 8.26 21.53
N ARG A 301 -0.15 8.62 22.37
CA ARG A 301 0.77 7.65 22.99
C ARG A 301 0.08 6.72 23.98
N THR A 302 -0.87 7.23 24.77
CA THR A 302 -1.66 6.41 25.70
C THR A 302 -2.48 5.37 24.93
N ARG A 303 -3.12 5.76 23.81
CA ARG A 303 -3.86 4.83 22.96
C ARG A 303 -2.98 3.71 22.44
N SER A 304 -1.83 4.03 21.87
CA SER A 304 -0.99 3.04 21.22
C SER A 304 -0.12 2.25 22.20
N ALA A 305 0.75 2.94 22.94
CA ALA A 305 1.76 2.29 23.77
C ALA A 305 1.18 1.64 25.02
N SER A 306 0.09 2.16 25.57
CA SER A 306 -0.51 1.58 26.78
C SER A 306 -1.65 0.61 26.47
N ILE A 307 -2.65 1.04 25.70
CA ILE A 307 -3.88 0.25 25.52
C ILE A 307 -3.72 -0.76 24.38
N LEU A 308 -3.47 -0.32 23.14
CA LEU A 308 -3.44 -1.23 21.98
C LEU A 308 -2.35 -2.28 22.11
N SER A 309 -1.15 -1.90 22.55
CA SER A 309 -0.04 -2.85 22.74
C SER A 309 -0.36 -3.90 23.81
N THR A 310 -1.01 -3.47 24.92
CA THR A 310 -1.40 -4.39 26.00
C THR A 310 -2.50 -5.34 25.54
N VAL A 311 -3.55 -4.82 24.89
CA VAL A 311 -4.62 -5.66 24.32
C VAL A 311 -4.04 -6.66 23.32
N ALA A 312 -3.18 -6.20 22.42
CA ALA A 312 -2.54 -7.07 21.43
C ALA A 312 -1.72 -8.19 22.09
N SER A 313 -0.97 -7.86 23.15
CA SER A 313 -0.22 -8.86 23.91
C SER A 313 -1.14 -9.90 24.56
N VAL A 314 -2.27 -9.48 25.14
CA VAL A 314 -3.22 -10.38 25.81
C VAL A 314 -3.90 -11.33 24.82
N VAL A 315 -4.27 -10.84 23.63
CA VAL A 315 -4.99 -11.66 22.64
C VAL A 315 -4.05 -12.35 21.64
N GLY A 316 -2.73 -12.17 21.76
CA GLY A 316 -1.75 -12.75 20.85
C GLY A 316 -1.86 -12.16 19.43
N ALA A 317 -1.91 -10.84 19.31
CA ALA A 317 -2.13 -10.10 18.07
C ALA A 317 -1.01 -9.09 17.78
N GLY A 318 -0.95 -8.59 16.54
CA GLY A 318 -0.23 -7.39 16.18
C GLY A 318 -1.11 -6.13 16.30
N VAL A 319 -0.49 -4.95 16.31
CA VAL A 319 -1.18 -3.64 16.25
C VAL A 319 -1.00 -3.05 14.85
N THR A 320 -2.04 -2.41 14.29
CA THR A 320 -1.94 -1.72 13.01
C THR A 320 -1.49 -0.26 13.18
N CYS A 321 -0.79 0.26 12.16
CA CYS A 321 -0.66 1.69 11.91
C CYS A 321 -1.71 2.11 10.87
N ASN A 322 -2.57 3.08 11.22
CA ASN A 322 -3.66 3.53 10.35
C ASN A 322 -3.37 4.89 9.68
N GLY A 323 -2.12 5.40 9.77
CA GLY A 323 -1.72 6.64 9.12
C GLY A 323 -1.75 6.52 7.60
N ASN A 324 -2.02 7.63 6.91
CA ASN A 324 -2.01 7.72 5.44
C ASN A 324 -0.84 8.57 4.93
N LYS A 325 -0.65 8.60 3.60
CA LYS A 325 0.45 9.30 2.93
C LYS A 325 0.39 10.82 3.14
N SER A 326 -0.81 11.41 3.15
CA SER A 326 -1.01 12.85 3.32
C SER A 326 -0.55 13.33 4.71
N GLU A 327 -0.94 12.61 5.74
CA GLU A 327 -0.54 12.88 7.13
C GLU A 327 0.97 12.64 7.33
N ALA A 328 1.49 11.53 6.78
CA ALA A 328 2.91 11.20 6.82
C ALA A 328 3.76 12.28 6.13
N MET A 329 3.30 12.79 4.98
CA MET A 329 3.96 13.84 4.21
C MET A 329 4.33 15.06 5.06
N VAL A 330 3.39 15.56 5.82
CA VAL A 330 3.53 16.80 6.61
C VAL A 330 3.78 16.55 8.09
N GLY A 331 3.88 15.28 8.51
CA GLY A 331 4.08 14.89 9.89
C GLY A 331 2.91 15.23 10.81
N TYR A 332 1.69 15.18 10.27
CA TYR A 332 0.45 15.29 11.04
C TYR A 332 0.14 13.95 11.73
N CYS A 333 1.04 13.56 12.59
CA CYS A 333 1.03 12.30 13.33
C CYS A 333 1.89 12.43 14.58
N THR A 334 1.78 11.49 15.51
CA THR A 334 2.51 11.46 16.78
C THR A 334 3.47 10.28 16.83
N LEU A 335 4.77 10.58 16.99
CA LEU A 335 5.78 9.54 17.25
C LEU A 335 5.45 8.75 18.52
N TYR A 336 5.58 7.42 18.41
CA TYR A 336 5.25 6.47 19.47
C TYR A 336 3.76 6.47 19.87
N GLY A 337 2.93 7.11 19.02
CA GLY A 337 1.48 7.12 19.11
C GLY A 337 0.90 6.38 17.91
N ASP A 338 0.19 7.11 17.06
CA ASP A 338 -0.45 6.60 15.83
C ASP A 338 0.53 6.10 14.75
N THR A 339 1.83 6.43 14.86
CA THR A 339 2.90 5.95 13.97
C THR A 339 3.50 4.61 14.39
N CYS A 340 2.86 3.83 15.25
CA CYS A 340 3.35 2.51 15.66
C CYS A 340 2.49 1.38 15.11
N GLY A 341 3.07 0.19 14.96
CA GLY A 341 2.37 -1.00 14.48
C GLY A 341 3.28 -1.99 13.76
N VAL A 342 2.70 -3.10 13.31
CA VAL A 342 3.42 -4.14 12.55
C VAL A 342 3.68 -3.68 11.12
N MET A 343 2.67 -3.05 10.51
CA MET A 343 2.73 -2.45 9.18
C MET A 343 1.67 -1.36 9.02
N CYS A 344 1.86 -0.49 8.02
CA CYS A 344 0.97 0.62 7.69
C CYS A 344 0.30 0.34 6.34
N ALA A 345 -0.97 -0.07 6.35
CA ALA A 345 -1.68 -0.45 5.14
C ALA A 345 -2.02 0.75 4.24
N LEU A 346 -2.27 1.92 4.83
CA LEU A 346 -2.67 3.12 4.10
C LEU A 346 -1.50 4.10 3.86
N GLY A 347 -0.28 3.75 4.30
CA GLY A 347 0.87 4.65 4.31
C GLY A 347 1.34 5.17 2.95
N ASP A 348 0.93 4.52 1.86
CA ASP A 348 1.18 4.93 0.48
C ASP A 348 -0.07 5.44 -0.27
N LEU A 349 -1.18 5.65 0.44
CA LEU A 349 -2.41 6.23 -0.10
C LEU A 349 -2.59 7.68 0.34
N TRP A 350 -2.86 8.58 -0.60
CA TRP A 350 -3.34 9.91 -0.32
C TRP A 350 -4.73 9.83 0.33
N LYS A 351 -5.07 10.79 1.20
CA LYS A 351 -6.37 10.81 1.90
C LYS A 351 -7.56 10.72 0.94
N THR A 352 -7.47 11.38 -0.20
CA THR A 352 -8.47 11.31 -1.27
C THR A 352 -8.64 9.90 -1.83
N GLN A 353 -7.55 9.11 -1.92
CA GLN A 353 -7.60 7.70 -2.30
C GLN A 353 -8.20 6.84 -1.18
N VAL A 354 -7.95 7.16 0.09
CA VAL A 354 -8.60 6.48 1.24
C VAL A 354 -10.12 6.65 1.18
N TYR A 355 -10.61 7.86 0.85
CA TYR A 355 -12.04 8.09 0.64
C TYR A 355 -12.60 7.31 -0.56
N ALA A 356 -11.84 7.24 -1.66
CA ALA A 356 -12.24 6.45 -2.83
C ALA A 356 -12.31 4.95 -2.48
N LEU A 357 -11.35 4.46 -1.71
CA LEU A 357 -11.29 3.09 -1.25
C LEU A 357 -12.45 2.73 -0.30
N ALA A 358 -12.82 3.63 0.62
CA ALA A 358 -13.98 3.46 1.49
C ALA A 358 -15.29 3.32 0.68
N ARG A 359 -15.46 4.15 -0.36
CA ARG A 359 -16.63 4.04 -1.25
C ARG A 359 -16.61 2.75 -2.07
N TYR A 360 -15.44 2.29 -2.49
CA TYR A 360 -15.29 1.03 -3.20
C TYR A 360 -15.61 -0.18 -2.28
N ILE A 361 -15.18 -0.16 -1.03
CA ILE A 361 -15.54 -1.17 -0.03
C ILE A 361 -17.05 -1.25 0.17
N ASN A 362 -17.71 -0.10 0.16
CA ASN A 362 -19.18 0.00 0.30
C ASN A 362 -19.97 -0.20 -1.02
N ARG A 363 -19.34 -0.64 -2.12
CA ARG A 363 -19.99 -0.74 -3.45
C ARG A 363 -21.22 -1.63 -3.49
N ASP A 364 -21.26 -2.68 -2.68
CA ASP A 364 -22.33 -3.67 -2.67
C ASP A 364 -23.24 -3.54 -1.43
N SER A 365 -22.69 -3.07 -0.32
CA SER A 365 -23.41 -2.87 0.96
C SER A 365 -22.66 -1.91 1.85
N GLU A 366 -23.32 -1.31 2.84
CA GLU A 366 -22.69 -0.44 3.81
C GLU A 366 -21.89 -1.26 4.83
N ILE A 367 -20.56 -1.32 4.64
CA ILE A 367 -19.59 -1.92 5.57
C ILE A 367 -19.01 -0.82 6.46
N ILE A 368 -18.46 0.22 5.84
CA ILE A 368 -17.95 1.40 6.52
C ILE A 368 -19.13 2.35 6.75
N PRO A 369 -19.47 2.71 8.00
CA PRO A 369 -20.58 3.59 8.29
C PRO A 369 -20.47 4.91 7.51
N LYS A 370 -21.59 5.36 6.98
CA LYS A 370 -21.66 6.62 6.23
C LYS A 370 -21.13 7.80 7.04
N ALA A 371 -21.37 7.81 8.35
CA ALA A 371 -20.83 8.82 9.25
C ALA A 371 -19.30 8.92 9.15
N SER A 372 -18.56 7.80 9.09
CA SER A 372 -17.08 7.81 8.94
C SER A 372 -16.62 8.43 7.61
N ILE A 373 -17.45 8.43 6.57
CA ILE A 373 -17.13 8.98 5.24
C ILE A 373 -17.51 10.45 5.12
N ASP A 374 -18.64 10.84 5.71
CA ASP A 374 -19.25 12.16 5.50
C ASP A 374 -18.77 13.22 6.49
N ILE A 375 -18.30 12.83 7.69
CA ILE A 375 -17.77 13.79 8.67
C ILE A 375 -16.41 14.35 8.19
N PRO A 376 -16.06 15.58 8.59
CA PRO A 376 -14.71 16.11 8.38
C PRO A 376 -13.65 15.18 8.96
N ALA A 377 -12.54 14.97 8.24
CA ALA A 377 -11.40 14.27 8.81
C ALA A 377 -10.88 15.04 10.04
N SER A 378 -10.73 14.36 11.19
CA SER A 378 -10.30 14.98 12.43
C SER A 378 -9.68 13.96 13.37
N ALA A 379 -8.63 14.37 14.07
CA ALA A 379 -8.02 13.58 15.12
C ALA A 379 -8.80 13.62 16.44
N GLU A 380 -9.74 14.57 16.65
CA GLU A 380 -10.55 14.77 17.86
C GLU A 380 -9.75 14.73 19.18
N LEU A 381 -8.62 15.44 19.21
CA LEU A 381 -7.70 15.47 20.36
C LEU A 381 -7.89 16.72 21.24
N SER A 382 -8.67 17.70 20.78
CA SER A 382 -8.98 18.97 21.46
C SER A 382 -10.32 19.54 21.02
N ASP A 383 -10.84 20.54 21.75
CA ASP A 383 -12.09 21.25 21.43
C ASP A 383 -12.05 21.94 20.05
N ALA A 384 -10.84 22.21 19.51
CA ALA A 384 -10.66 22.79 18.18
C ALA A 384 -10.91 21.79 17.05
N MET A 385 -11.10 20.50 17.35
CA MET A 385 -11.20 19.41 16.36
C MET A 385 -12.55 18.66 16.45
N ASN A 386 -13.59 19.28 16.99
CA ASN A 386 -14.89 18.64 17.19
C ASN A 386 -15.65 18.52 15.85
N VAL A 387 -15.87 17.30 15.39
CA VAL A 387 -16.53 17.03 14.10
C VAL A 387 -18.02 17.37 14.11
N ASP A 388 -18.70 17.29 15.26
CA ASP A 388 -20.11 17.66 15.39
C ASP A 388 -20.32 19.19 15.23
N GLU A 389 -19.24 19.98 15.40
CA GLU A 389 -19.19 21.41 15.13
C GLU A 389 -18.65 21.75 13.72
N GLY A 390 -18.44 20.74 12.86
CA GLY A 390 -17.87 20.91 11.54
C GLY A 390 -16.37 21.27 11.51
N LYS A 391 -15.66 21.06 12.63
CA LYS A 391 -14.22 21.27 12.75
C LYS A 391 -13.46 20.01 12.36
N GLY A 392 -12.29 20.16 11.72
CA GLY A 392 -11.49 19.05 11.27
C GLY A 392 -10.00 19.39 11.19
N ASP A 393 -9.27 18.54 10.51
CA ASP A 393 -7.85 18.71 10.27
C ASP A 393 -7.55 19.99 9.47
N PRO A 394 -6.39 20.62 9.69
CA PRO A 394 -6.00 21.81 8.95
C PRO A 394 -5.59 21.54 7.49
N ILE A 395 -5.61 20.28 7.07
CA ILE A 395 -5.19 19.85 5.73
C ILE A 395 -6.39 19.89 4.78
N LEU A 396 -6.32 20.71 3.75
CA LEU A 396 -7.32 20.80 2.68
C LEU A 396 -7.12 19.65 1.68
N TYR A 397 -7.46 18.41 2.05
CA TYR A 397 -7.12 17.20 1.30
C TYR A 397 -7.41 17.25 -0.21
N PRO A 398 -8.56 17.76 -0.71
CA PRO A 398 -8.81 17.85 -2.14
C PRO A 398 -7.80 18.70 -2.93
N TYR A 399 -7.11 19.62 -2.25
CA TYR A 399 -6.06 20.46 -2.80
C TYR A 399 -4.67 19.94 -2.43
N HIS A 400 -4.43 19.72 -1.13
CA HIS A 400 -3.11 19.38 -0.64
C HIS A 400 -2.59 18.05 -1.18
N ASP A 401 -3.42 17.02 -1.32
CA ASP A 401 -2.99 15.73 -1.87
C ASP A 401 -2.41 15.90 -3.28
N LYS A 402 -3.06 16.72 -4.11
CA LYS A 402 -2.61 16.98 -5.47
C LYS A 402 -1.33 17.83 -5.50
N LEU A 403 -1.22 18.81 -4.62
CA LEU A 403 0.00 19.62 -4.45
C LEU A 403 1.16 18.76 -3.95
N PHE A 404 0.91 17.91 -2.95
CA PHE A 404 1.91 17.01 -2.38
C PHE A 404 2.37 15.97 -3.41
N ALA A 405 1.45 15.43 -4.22
CA ALA A 405 1.80 14.55 -5.33
C ALA A 405 2.68 15.24 -6.38
N MET A 406 2.47 16.54 -6.66
CA MET A 406 3.40 17.29 -7.52
C MET A 406 4.82 17.31 -6.93
N TRP A 407 4.97 17.54 -5.63
CA TRP A 407 6.30 17.62 -5.00
C TRP A 407 6.97 16.25 -4.84
N VAL A 408 6.21 15.19 -4.54
CA VAL A 408 6.76 13.85 -4.25
C VAL A 408 6.81 12.97 -5.50
N GLU A 409 5.72 12.88 -6.26
CA GLU A 409 5.60 11.92 -7.36
C GLU A 409 6.09 12.49 -8.70
N LYS A 410 5.88 13.80 -8.91
CA LYS A 410 6.34 14.50 -10.12
C LYS A 410 7.65 15.26 -9.92
N CYS A 411 8.22 15.22 -8.70
CA CYS A 411 9.47 15.89 -8.35
C CYS A 411 9.50 17.40 -8.72
N VAL A 412 8.35 18.05 -8.66
CA VAL A 412 8.22 19.49 -8.97
C VAL A 412 8.73 20.32 -7.79
N SER A 413 9.51 21.34 -8.05
CA SER A 413 10.05 22.21 -7.00
C SER A 413 8.99 23.14 -6.39
N LEU A 414 9.22 23.60 -5.14
CA LEU A 414 8.38 24.62 -4.51
C LEU A 414 8.34 25.91 -5.37
N GLU A 415 9.50 26.35 -5.87
CA GLU A 415 9.60 27.55 -6.70
C GLU A 415 8.71 27.48 -7.95
N PHE A 416 8.60 26.32 -8.59
CA PHE A 416 7.73 26.14 -9.75
C PHE A 416 6.26 26.23 -9.35
N THR A 417 5.85 25.61 -8.24
CA THR A 417 4.46 25.68 -7.76
C THR A 417 4.10 27.10 -7.28
N GLU A 418 5.03 27.84 -6.68
CA GLU A 418 4.86 29.26 -6.35
C GLU A 418 4.66 30.13 -7.60
N LYS A 419 5.40 29.87 -8.69
CA LYS A 419 5.20 30.57 -9.98
C LYS A 419 3.81 30.32 -10.55
N LEU A 420 3.32 29.07 -10.49
CA LEU A 420 1.96 28.74 -10.92
C LEU A 420 0.91 29.48 -10.05
N ALA A 421 1.13 29.54 -8.75
CA ALA A 421 0.24 30.27 -7.83
C ALA A 421 0.23 31.78 -8.11
N ALA A 422 1.41 32.39 -8.32
CA ALA A 422 1.53 33.82 -8.65
C ALA A 422 0.85 34.17 -9.98
N GLN A 423 0.80 33.23 -10.92
CA GLN A 423 0.10 33.38 -12.22
C GLN A 423 -1.39 33.05 -12.13
N GLY A 424 -1.92 32.61 -10.98
CA GLY A 424 -3.31 32.18 -10.81
C GLY A 424 -3.63 30.82 -11.47
N LEU A 425 -2.61 30.06 -11.90
CA LEU A 425 -2.76 28.81 -12.65
C LEU A 425 -2.80 27.55 -11.77
N ILE A 426 -2.46 27.65 -10.49
CA ILE A 426 -2.27 26.46 -9.62
C ILE A 426 -3.55 25.63 -9.46
N CYS A 427 -4.69 26.27 -9.28
CA CYS A 427 -5.98 25.60 -9.10
C CYS A 427 -6.37 24.78 -10.34
N GLU A 428 -6.24 25.36 -11.52
CA GLU A 428 -6.48 24.68 -12.80
C GLU A 428 -5.49 23.55 -13.05
N THR A 429 -4.19 23.80 -12.82
CA THR A 429 -3.12 22.81 -13.01
C THR A 429 -3.33 21.58 -12.13
N LEU A 430 -3.80 21.78 -10.89
CA LEU A 430 -4.12 20.70 -9.97
C LEU A 430 -5.51 20.07 -10.23
N GLY A 431 -6.36 20.69 -11.07
CA GLY A 431 -7.74 20.24 -11.28
C GLY A 431 -8.55 20.23 -9.98
N VAL A 432 -8.40 21.27 -9.15
CA VAL A 432 -9.18 21.46 -7.92
C VAL A 432 -10.43 22.26 -8.24
N ASP A 433 -11.54 21.97 -7.55
CA ASP A 433 -12.74 22.80 -7.69
C ASP A 433 -12.46 24.25 -7.30
N ALA A 434 -12.74 25.18 -8.22
CA ALA A 434 -12.39 26.58 -8.07
C ALA A 434 -13.14 27.28 -6.93
N ALA A 435 -14.39 26.88 -6.66
CA ALA A 435 -15.19 27.45 -5.58
C ALA A 435 -14.66 26.98 -4.23
N TYR A 436 -14.38 25.68 -4.10
CA TYR A 436 -13.73 25.10 -2.93
C TYR A 436 -12.38 25.77 -2.66
N PHE A 437 -11.51 25.87 -3.67
CA PHE A 437 -10.19 26.45 -3.52
C PHE A 437 -10.25 27.92 -3.04
N LYS A 438 -11.09 28.74 -3.69
CA LYS A 438 -11.24 30.15 -3.35
C LYS A 438 -11.87 30.37 -1.96
N ALA A 439 -12.75 29.47 -1.52
CA ALA A 439 -13.36 29.55 -0.20
C ALA A 439 -12.34 29.40 0.95
N HIS A 440 -11.28 28.60 0.73
CA HIS A 440 -10.25 28.32 1.74
C HIS A 440 -8.99 29.17 1.57
N LEU A 441 -8.61 29.49 0.33
CA LEU A 441 -7.41 30.25 -0.03
C LEU A 441 -7.80 31.40 -0.97
N PRO A 442 -8.38 32.48 -0.44
CA PRO A 442 -9.02 33.53 -1.27
C PRO A 442 -8.06 34.45 -2.01
N THR A 443 -6.78 34.51 -1.60
CA THR A 443 -5.77 35.39 -2.20
C THR A 443 -4.52 34.64 -2.60
N THR A 444 -3.77 35.17 -3.56
CA THR A 444 -2.47 34.59 -3.96
C THR A 444 -1.49 34.52 -2.80
N GLU A 445 -1.48 35.53 -1.92
CA GLU A 445 -0.65 35.58 -0.72
C GLU A 445 -0.98 34.41 0.22
N ALA A 446 -2.27 34.15 0.47
CA ALA A 446 -2.72 33.02 1.28
C ALA A 446 -2.27 31.68 0.69
N VAL A 447 -2.34 31.52 -0.63
CA VAL A 447 -1.85 30.30 -1.32
C VAL A 447 -0.35 30.14 -1.16
N LEU A 448 0.44 31.20 -1.33
CA LEU A 448 1.89 31.15 -1.20
C LEU A 448 2.32 30.86 0.26
N GLU A 449 1.65 31.47 1.24
CA GLU A 449 1.92 31.23 2.66
C GLU A 449 1.60 29.79 3.04
N ASP A 450 0.47 29.26 2.59
CA ASP A 450 0.04 27.86 2.77
C ASP A 450 1.07 26.89 2.17
N MET A 451 1.47 27.05 0.92
CA MET A 451 2.48 26.23 0.26
C MET A 451 3.80 26.20 1.04
N ARG A 452 4.30 27.40 1.43
CA ARG A 452 5.55 27.51 2.20
C ARG A 452 5.44 26.86 3.56
N PHE A 453 4.29 26.98 4.23
CA PHE A 453 4.04 26.35 5.52
C PHE A 453 4.14 24.83 5.40
N TRP A 454 3.41 24.21 4.47
CA TRP A 454 3.39 22.76 4.31
C TRP A 454 4.71 22.22 3.77
N TYR A 455 5.37 22.93 2.85
CA TYR A 455 6.69 22.52 2.36
C TYR A 455 7.76 22.52 3.47
N ARG A 456 7.76 23.54 4.35
CA ARG A 456 8.67 23.57 5.53
C ARG A 456 8.40 22.38 6.46
N ARG A 457 7.16 22.02 6.67
CA ARG A 457 6.82 20.82 7.47
C ARG A 457 7.32 19.55 6.79
N PHE A 458 7.08 19.41 5.49
CA PHE A 458 7.54 18.28 4.68
C PHE A 458 9.06 18.06 4.77
N LYS A 459 9.86 19.11 4.63
CA LYS A 459 11.32 19.06 4.68
C LYS A 459 11.91 19.11 6.11
N GLY A 460 11.09 19.42 7.10
CA GLY A 460 11.49 19.58 8.50
C GLY A 460 11.17 18.36 9.37
N LEU A 461 10.42 18.61 10.48
CA LEU A 461 10.10 17.60 11.49
C LEU A 461 9.38 16.36 10.92
N ALA A 462 8.60 16.53 9.87
CA ALA A 462 7.90 15.42 9.22
C ALA A 462 8.87 14.32 8.72
N LEU A 463 10.06 14.69 8.27
CA LEU A 463 11.11 13.74 7.85
C LEU A 463 11.45 12.75 8.98
N ALA A 464 11.72 13.24 10.19
CA ALA A 464 12.04 12.39 11.33
C ALA A 464 10.88 11.45 11.68
N LYS A 465 9.64 11.92 11.53
CA LYS A 465 8.44 11.11 11.77
C LYS A 465 8.27 10.02 10.72
N ARG A 466 8.42 10.34 9.42
CA ARG A 466 8.32 9.36 8.31
C ARG A 466 9.33 8.22 8.43
N ILE A 467 10.55 8.52 8.86
CA ILE A 467 11.59 7.49 9.07
C ILE A 467 11.16 6.48 10.16
N GLN A 468 10.35 6.89 11.11
CA GLN A 468 9.88 6.03 12.22
C GLN A 468 8.59 5.24 11.91
N PHE A 469 7.92 5.51 10.80
CA PHE A 469 6.76 4.72 10.42
C PHE A 469 7.10 3.22 10.33
N PRO A 470 6.17 2.31 10.68
CA PRO A 470 6.33 0.89 10.40
C PRO A 470 6.39 0.61 8.89
N PRO A 471 6.75 -0.60 8.45
CA PRO A 471 6.76 -0.94 7.03
C PRO A 471 5.46 -0.57 6.34
N ILE A 472 5.56 0.11 5.20
CA ILE A 472 4.44 0.62 4.41
C ILE A 472 4.10 -0.40 3.32
N LEU A 473 2.82 -0.74 3.15
CA LEU A 473 2.33 -1.46 1.99
C LEU A 473 2.34 -0.52 0.78
N SER A 474 3.24 -0.76 -0.15
CA SER A 474 3.54 0.17 -1.24
C SER A 474 2.77 -0.21 -2.49
N VAL A 475 1.99 0.72 -3.00
CA VAL A 475 1.19 0.59 -4.23
C VAL A 475 1.60 1.62 -5.29
N SER A 476 2.46 2.58 -4.95
CA SER A 476 3.02 3.58 -5.87
C SER A 476 4.53 3.46 -5.99
N GLY A 477 5.11 4.05 -7.03
CA GLY A 477 6.57 4.17 -7.19
C GLY A 477 7.21 5.23 -6.27
N HIS A 478 6.44 5.86 -5.37
CA HIS A 478 6.88 6.98 -4.53
C HIS A 478 6.47 6.82 -3.06
N ALA A 479 6.39 5.57 -2.60
CA ALA A 479 6.18 5.29 -1.18
C ALA A 479 7.36 5.80 -0.34
N PHE A 480 7.08 6.42 0.80
CA PHE A 480 8.13 6.97 1.67
C PHE A 480 9.05 5.87 2.19
N GLY A 481 10.36 6.11 2.08
CA GLY A 481 11.40 5.16 2.48
C GLY A 481 11.68 4.04 1.46
N GLY A 482 10.92 3.97 0.36
CA GLY A 482 11.15 3.10 -0.78
C GLY A 482 11.87 3.82 -1.92
N GLU A 483 11.18 3.96 -3.06
CA GLU A 483 11.68 4.72 -4.22
C GLU A 483 11.94 6.19 -3.88
N TYR A 484 11.06 6.80 -3.07
CA TYR A 484 11.30 8.13 -2.52
C TYR A 484 12.26 8.03 -1.32
N ARG A 485 13.54 8.27 -1.57
CA ARG A 485 14.59 8.19 -0.55
C ARG A 485 14.78 9.52 0.15
N GLU A 486 14.46 9.56 1.43
CA GLU A 486 14.57 10.77 2.27
C GLU A 486 15.99 11.33 2.34
N SER A 487 17.00 10.48 2.35
CA SER A 487 18.40 10.89 2.42
C SER A 487 18.91 11.61 1.17
N GLN A 488 18.17 11.57 0.06
CA GLN A 488 18.51 12.22 -1.20
C GLN A 488 17.78 13.55 -1.40
N VAL A 489 16.93 13.92 -0.46
CA VAL A 489 16.22 15.18 -0.50
C VAL A 489 17.18 16.27 -0.02
N SER A 490 17.82 16.97 -0.97
CA SER A 490 18.59 18.19 -0.67
C SER A 490 17.68 19.24 -0.03
N CYS A 491 18.10 19.77 1.09
CA CYS A 491 17.46 20.90 1.77
C CYS A 491 17.52 22.16 0.91
#